data_d83c1e2043a8d1f89841362169ce47fa
#
_entry.id   d83c1e2043a8d1f89841362169ce47fa
#
_cell.length_a   1.000
_cell.length_b   1.000
_cell.length_c   1.000
_cell.angle_alpha   90.00
_cell.angle_beta   90.00
_cell.angle_gamma   90.00
#
_symmetry.space_group_name_H-M   'P 1'
#
loop_
_entity.id
_entity.type
_entity.pdbx_description
1 polymer ?
#
loop_
_entity_poly.entity_id
_entity_poly.type
_entity_poly.pdbx_seq_one_letter_code
_entity_poly.pdbx_strand_id
1 'polypeptide(L)'
;MLILIRQSYAPKLFFVNSYMNMKGIEKMYKIVKKKVLNPTVTLMEIDAPLIAKKAEPGQFIILRVDENGERIPLTVAGYDREAGTVRIIFQIVGATTEKLNHLEEGDCIHDFVGPLG
;
A
#
# COMPACT_ATOMS: atom_id res chain seq x y z
N MET A 1 -4.25 22.41 1.28
CA MET A 1 -3.62 22.12 0.82
C MET A 1 -3.40 21.63 0.51
N LEU A 2 -3.77 21.40 0.80
CA LEU A 2 -3.20 20.92 0.25
C LEU A 2 -3.25 20.33 0.38
N ILE A 3 -3.57 20.22 0.80
CA ILE A 3 -3.25 19.66 0.42
C ILE A 3 -3.41 19.21 0.66
N LEU A 4 -3.83 19.05 1.09
CA LEU A 4 -3.57 18.59 0.81
C LEU A 4 -3.79 18.16 1.15
N ILE A 5 -4.09 18.09 1.53
CA ILE A 5 -3.94 17.63 1.32
C ILE A 5 -4.26 17.04 1.89
N ARG A 6 -4.65 16.83 2.36
CA ARG A 6 -4.60 16.23 2.58
C ARG A 6 -4.46 16.34 3.52
N GLN A 7 -4.45 16.15 4.14
CA GLN A 7 -3.94 16.12 4.46
C GLN A 7 -3.47 16.07 5.06
N SER A 8 -3.72 16.11 5.85
CA SER A 8 -2.89 16.03 6.04
C SER A 8 -2.21 15.95 5.90
N TYR A 9 -2.20 15.95 5.98
CA TYR A 9 -1.21 15.89 5.38
C TYR A 9 -0.91 16.42 5.09
N ALA A 10 -1.14 16.64 5.43
CA ALA A 10 -0.65 17.11 4.73
C ALA A 10 -0.53 17.64 4.53
N PRO A 11 -0.70 17.99 4.75
CA PRO A 11 -0.36 18.48 4.13
C PRO A 11 -0.12 18.76 3.81
N LYS A 12 -0.31 19.18 4.09
CA LYS A 12 0.12 19.37 3.29
C LYS A 12 0.25 19.53 2.64
N LEU A 13 -0.13 19.69 2.93
CA LEU A 13 0.13 19.84 1.81
C LEU A 13 0.11 19.85 1.33
N PHE A 14 -0.19 19.97 1.42
CA PHE A 14 0.00 19.90 0.37
C PHE A 14 0.30 19.99 0.13
N PHE A 15 -0.20 20.17 0.45
CA PHE A 15 0.23 20.14 -0.41
C PHE A 15 0.72 19.72 -0.72
N VAL A 16 0.21 19.85 -0.21
CA VAL A 16 0.80 19.56 -0.88
C VAL A 16 1.04 19.12 -1.63
N ASN A 17 0.88 19.05 -1.58
CA ASN A 17 1.44 18.68 -2.51
C ASN A 17 1.87 18.78 -3.09
N SER A 18 1.74 18.83 -2.98
CA SER A 18 2.42 18.85 -3.75
C SER A 18 3.11 18.75 -4.11
N TYR A 19 3.26 18.64 -4.11
CA TYR A 19 4.19 18.33 -4.75
C TYR A 19 5.03 18.12 -4.90
N MET A 20 5.21 18.27 -4.60
CA MET A 20 6.02 17.92 -4.81
C MET A 20 6.50 17.52 -5.26
N ASN A 21 6.68 17.34 -5.25
CA ASN A 21 7.13 16.69 -5.96
C ASN A 21 6.95 16.16 -5.96
N MET A 22 6.88 16.28 -5.63
CA MET A 22 5.94 15.47 -6.00
C MET A 22 6.15 14.07 -6.36
N LYS A 23 7.15 13.71 -6.83
CA LYS A 23 7.47 12.40 -7.25
C LYS A 23 7.49 11.38 -6.16
N GLY A 24 8.02 11.72 -5.02
CA GLY A 24 8.01 10.82 -3.89
C GLY A 24 6.60 10.46 -3.47
N ILE A 25 5.72 11.42 -3.56
CA ILE A 25 4.34 11.20 -3.19
C ILE A 25 3.68 10.20 -4.11
N GLU A 26 4.00 10.25 -5.38
CA GLU A 26 3.41 9.33 -6.35
C GLU A 26 3.78 7.89 -6.09
N LYS A 27 4.89 7.67 -5.40
CA LYS A 27 5.37 6.33 -5.13
C LYS A 27 5.02 5.83 -3.75
N MET A 28 4.24 6.60 -3.01
CA MET A 28 3.83 6.20 -1.69
C MET A 28 2.53 5.41 -1.79
N TYR A 29 2.59 4.18 -1.36
CA TYR A 29 1.46 3.26 -1.43
C TYR A 29 0.78 3.23 -0.08
N LYS A 30 -0.30 3.99 0.04
CA LYS A 30 -0.98 4.22 1.29
C LYS A 30 -1.92 3.07 1.63
N ILE A 31 -1.90 2.67 2.89
CA ILE A 31 -2.85 1.69 3.40
C ILE A 31 -4.15 2.43 3.66
N VAL A 32 -5.18 2.14 2.87
CA VAL A 32 -6.46 2.81 3.02
C VAL A 32 -7.43 2.03 3.89
N LYS A 33 -7.16 0.75 4.10
CA LYS A 33 -7.97 -0.08 4.98
C LYS A 33 -7.13 -1.18 5.57
N LYS A 34 -7.35 -1.46 6.85
CA LYS A 34 -6.70 -2.57 7.54
C LYS A 34 -7.74 -3.31 8.35
N LYS A 35 -7.76 -4.63 8.22
CA LYS A 35 -8.68 -5.46 8.99
C LYS A 35 -7.95 -6.69 9.47
N VAL A 36 -7.92 -6.88 10.79
CA VAL A 36 -7.34 -8.07 11.38
C VAL A 36 -8.39 -9.18 11.29
N LEU A 37 -8.10 -10.20 10.49
CA LEU A 37 -9.05 -11.29 10.28
C LEU A 37 -9.00 -12.31 11.41
N ASN A 38 -7.80 -12.55 11.93
CA ASN A 38 -7.60 -13.38 13.12
C ASN A 38 -6.20 -13.04 13.66
N PRO A 39 -5.75 -13.64 14.77
CA PRO A 39 -4.48 -13.23 15.38
C PRO A 39 -3.26 -13.32 14.47
N THR A 40 -3.31 -14.14 13.42
CA THR A 40 -2.15 -14.35 12.54
C THR A 40 -2.38 -13.92 11.10
N VAL A 41 -3.56 -13.39 10.76
CA VAL A 41 -3.89 -13.04 9.36
C VAL A 41 -4.51 -11.66 9.31
N THR A 42 -3.98 -10.82 8.43
CA THR A 42 -4.44 -9.44 8.27
C THR A 42 -4.76 -9.14 6.81
N LEU A 43 -5.82 -8.37 6.61
CA LEU A 43 -6.21 -7.86 5.30
C LEU A 43 -5.86 -6.37 5.23
N MET A 44 -5.28 -5.96 4.11
CA MET A 44 -5.04 -4.54 3.85
C MET A 44 -5.47 -4.20 2.44
N GLU A 45 -5.99 -2.98 2.27
CA GLU A 45 -6.24 -2.42 0.96
C GLU A 45 -5.28 -1.27 0.75
N ILE A 46 -4.58 -1.30 -0.37
CA ILE A 46 -3.47 -0.41 -0.66
C ILE A 46 -3.85 0.47 -1.85
N ASP A 47 -3.63 1.77 -1.71
CA ASP A 47 -3.86 2.71 -2.80
C ASP A 47 -2.77 2.51 -3.85
N ALA A 48 -3.13 1.89 -4.97
CA ALA A 48 -2.20 1.59 -6.04
C ALA A 48 -2.98 1.54 -7.36
N PRO A 49 -3.42 2.70 -7.87
CA PRO A 49 -4.33 2.73 -9.02
C PRO A 49 -3.78 2.11 -10.29
N LEU A 50 -2.49 2.26 -10.57
CA LEU A 50 -1.94 1.66 -11.79
C LEU A 50 -1.90 0.14 -11.71
N ILE A 51 -1.63 -0.39 -10.53
CA ILE A 51 -1.62 -1.83 -10.33
C ILE A 51 -3.05 -2.37 -10.35
N ALA A 52 -3.97 -1.68 -9.68
CA ALA A 52 -5.37 -2.09 -9.66
C ALA A 52 -5.96 -2.16 -11.06
N LYS A 53 -5.55 -1.23 -11.92
CA LYS A 53 -6.05 -1.16 -13.28
C LYS A 53 -5.69 -2.40 -14.09
N LYS A 54 -4.53 -2.98 -13.83
CA LYS A 54 -4.00 -4.10 -14.62
C LYS A 54 -4.12 -5.46 -13.92
N ALA A 55 -4.47 -5.48 -12.65
CA ALA A 55 -4.46 -6.71 -11.89
C ALA A 55 -5.50 -7.72 -12.37
N GLU A 56 -5.13 -9.00 -12.31
CA GLU A 56 -6.00 -10.11 -12.66
C GLU A 56 -5.92 -11.14 -11.53
N PRO A 57 -6.93 -11.98 -11.38
CA PRO A 57 -6.91 -13.00 -10.32
C PRO A 57 -5.70 -13.92 -10.46
N GLY A 58 -5.10 -14.25 -9.33
CA GLY A 58 -3.96 -15.17 -9.32
C GLY A 58 -2.61 -14.52 -9.47
N GLN A 59 -2.58 -13.24 -9.78
CA GLN A 59 -1.31 -12.52 -9.88
C GLN A 59 -0.79 -12.15 -8.50
N PHE A 60 0.44 -11.69 -8.45
CA PHE A 60 1.04 -11.28 -7.19
C PHE A 60 1.72 -9.91 -7.32
N ILE A 61 2.01 -9.33 -6.18
CA ILE A 61 2.80 -8.11 -6.10
C ILE A 61 4.03 -8.41 -5.24
N ILE A 62 5.03 -7.57 -5.36
CA ILE A 62 6.20 -7.62 -4.50
C ILE A 62 6.23 -6.32 -3.71
N LEU A 63 6.30 -6.41 -2.40
CA LEU A 63 6.35 -5.21 -1.58
C LEU A 63 7.59 -5.18 -0.71
N ARG A 64 7.93 -4.00 -0.26
CA ARG A 64 8.98 -3.74 0.70
C ARG A 64 8.44 -2.72 1.67
N VAL A 65 8.47 -3.05 2.96
CA VAL A 65 7.84 -2.23 3.99
C VAL A 65 8.56 -0.90 4.16
N ASP A 66 9.90 -0.96 4.20
CA ASP A 66 10.71 0.23 4.35
C ASP A 66 12.00 0.09 3.57
N GLU A 67 12.81 1.13 3.64
CA GLU A 67 14.05 1.23 2.87
C GLU A 67 15.02 0.09 3.15
N ASN A 68 15.02 -0.41 4.36
CA ASN A 68 15.92 -1.47 4.80
C ASN A 68 15.27 -2.85 4.82
N GLY A 69 14.01 -2.94 4.41
CA GLY A 69 13.27 -4.19 4.44
C GLY A 69 13.56 -5.06 3.24
N GLU A 70 13.30 -6.34 3.39
CA GLU A 70 13.40 -7.24 2.26
C GLU A 70 12.13 -7.18 1.43
N ARG A 71 12.24 -7.59 0.18
CA ARG A 71 11.11 -7.66 -0.74
C ARG A 71 10.43 -8.99 -0.59
N ILE A 72 9.11 -8.98 -0.42
CA ILE A 72 8.35 -10.22 -0.31
C ILE A 72 7.21 -10.23 -1.33
N PRO A 73 6.92 -11.40 -1.92
CA PRO A 73 5.80 -11.53 -2.83
C PRO A 73 4.53 -11.87 -2.06
N LEU A 74 3.43 -11.26 -2.46
CA LEU A 74 2.12 -11.57 -1.89
C LEU A 74 1.10 -11.67 -3.02
N THR A 75 0.21 -12.62 -2.91
CA THR A 75 -0.85 -12.80 -3.90
C THR A 75 -1.85 -11.67 -3.80
N VAL A 76 -2.28 -11.19 -4.95
CA VAL A 76 -3.36 -10.20 -5.02
C VAL A 76 -4.66 -10.91 -4.64
N ALA A 77 -5.24 -10.52 -3.53
CA ALA A 77 -6.48 -11.11 -3.02
C ALA A 77 -7.71 -10.47 -3.63
N GLY A 78 -7.56 -9.29 -4.21
CA GLY A 78 -8.65 -8.59 -4.85
C GLY A 78 -8.21 -7.21 -5.28
N TYR A 79 -9.06 -6.53 -6.00
CA TYR A 79 -8.75 -5.18 -6.45
C TYR A 79 -10.07 -4.46 -6.74
N ASP A 80 -9.99 -3.13 -6.71
CA ASP A 80 -11.11 -2.28 -7.07
C ASP A 80 -10.55 -1.25 -8.04
N ARG A 81 -10.87 -1.43 -9.31
CA ARG A 81 -10.31 -0.56 -10.36
C ARG A 81 -10.83 0.86 -10.27
N GLU A 82 -12.05 1.00 -9.81
CA GLU A 82 -12.66 2.32 -9.67
C GLU A 82 -12.02 3.10 -8.52
N ALA A 83 -11.86 2.45 -7.38
CA ALA A 83 -11.23 3.06 -6.22
C ALA A 83 -9.71 3.13 -6.34
N GLY A 84 -9.13 2.32 -7.23
CA GLY A 84 -7.69 2.28 -7.41
C GLY A 84 -6.97 1.57 -6.28
N THR A 85 -7.60 0.54 -5.69
CA THR A 85 -7.01 -0.16 -4.57
C THR A 85 -6.74 -1.62 -4.89
N VAL A 86 -5.72 -2.16 -4.23
CA VAL A 86 -5.36 -3.57 -4.33
C VAL A 86 -5.44 -4.16 -2.93
N ARG A 87 -6.07 -5.33 -2.84
CA ARG A 87 -6.23 -6.02 -1.56
C ARG A 87 -5.20 -7.10 -1.42
N ILE A 88 -4.54 -7.13 -0.27
CA ILE A 88 -3.64 -8.22 0.10
C ILE A 88 -4.13 -8.82 1.40
N ILE A 89 -3.94 -10.12 1.55
CA ILE A 89 -4.22 -10.83 2.79
C ILE A 89 -2.95 -11.61 3.09
N PHE A 90 -2.39 -11.40 4.26
CA PHE A 90 -1.11 -12.03 4.57
C PHE A 90 -1.12 -12.65 5.96
N GLN A 91 -0.33 -13.72 6.08
CA GLN A 91 -0.13 -14.40 7.34
C GLN A 91 1.12 -13.84 7.99
N ILE A 92 1.07 -13.60 9.28
CA ILE A 92 2.20 -13.05 10.03
C ILE A 92 3.11 -14.22 10.38
N VAL A 93 4.20 -14.39 9.60
CA VAL A 93 5.06 -15.56 9.73
C VAL A 93 6.54 -15.24 9.89
N GLY A 94 6.92 -13.99 9.97
CA GLY A 94 8.33 -13.63 10.11
C GLY A 94 8.50 -12.14 10.25
N ALA A 95 9.74 -11.69 10.27
CA ALA A 95 10.06 -10.30 10.58
C ALA A 95 9.38 -9.32 9.64
N THR A 96 9.39 -9.62 8.34
CA THR A 96 8.83 -8.69 7.35
C THR A 96 7.31 -8.58 7.47
N THR A 97 6.62 -9.71 7.64
CA THR A 97 5.17 -9.67 7.81
C THR A 97 4.78 -9.08 9.15
N GLU A 98 5.61 -9.22 10.18
CA GLU A 98 5.37 -8.54 11.43
C GLU A 98 5.49 -7.03 11.29
N LYS A 99 6.50 -6.56 10.58
CA LYS A 99 6.65 -5.14 10.30
C LYS A 99 5.47 -4.61 9.53
N LEU A 100 5.06 -5.35 8.50
CA LEU A 100 3.90 -4.96 7.71
C LEU A 100 2.66 -4.85 8.59
N ASN A 101 2.49 -5.80 9.49
CA ASN A 101 1.33 -5.81 10.36
C ASN A 101 1.32 -4.68 11.39
N HIS A 102 2.46 -4.06 11.65
CA HIS A 102 2.51 -2.90 12.56
C HIS A 102 2.09 -1.60 11.88
N LEU A 103 2.01 -1.59 10.56
CA LEU A 103 1.52 -0.40 9.86
C LEU A 103 0.01 -0.29 10.02
N GLU A 104 -0.46 0.94 10.06
CA GLU A 104 -1.87 1.24 10.26
C GLU A 104 -2.43 1.98 9.06
N GLU A 105 -3.74 2.15 9.03
CA GLU A 105 -4.39 2.95 7.99
C GLU A 105 -3.76 4.33 7.98
N GLY A 106 -3.44 4.80 6.78
CA GLY A 106 -2.76 6.07 6.60
C GLY A 106 -1.25 5.94 6.45
N ASP A 107 -0.66 4.84 6.93
CA ASP A 107 0.77 4.61 6.70
C ASP A 107 1.01 4.19 5.25
N CYS A 108 2.25 4.30 4.82
CA CYS A 108 2.62 4.00 3.45
C CYS A 108 3.61 2.85 3.40
N ILE A 109 3.49 2.04 2.35
CA ILE A 109 4.45 0.97 2.06
C ILE A 109 5.49 1.54 1.12
N HIS A 110 6.75 1.23 1.35
CA HIS A 110 7.84 1.85 0.62
C HIS A 110 7.83 1.48 -0.86
N ASP A 111 7.75 0.19 -1.18
CA ASP A 111 7.67 -0.30 -2.55
C ASP A 111 6.52 -1.27 -2.70
N PHE A 112 5.85 -1.20 -3.83
CA PHE A 112 4.70 -2.04 -4.12
C PHE A 112 4.68 -2.21 -5.64
N VAL A 113 5.13 -3.35 -6.12
CA VAL A 113 5.41 -3.56 -7.54
C VAL A 113 4.54 -4.68 -8.09
N GLY A 114 3.96 -4.45 -9.26
CA GLY A 114 3.16 -5.44 -9.93
C GLY A 114 2.20 -4.80 -10.91
N PRO A 115 1.22 -5.57 -11.39
CA PRO A 115 1.00 -6.99 -11.10
C PRO A 115 2.00 -7.87 -11.84
N LEU A 116 2.31 -9.02 -11.23
CA LEU A 116 3.26 -9.98 -11.77
C LEU A 116 2.59 -11.36 -11.89
N GLY A 117 3.09 -12.15 -12.78
CA GLY A 117 2.57 -13.50 -12.97
C GLY A 117 1.61 -13.71 -14.11
#